data_ff1bd111722da38213d17234614c7924
#
_entry.id   ff1bd111722da38213d17234614c7924
#
_cell.length_a   1.000
_cell.length_b   1.000
_cell.length_c   1.000
_cell.angle_alpha   90.00
_cell.angle_beta   90.00
_cell.angle_gamma   90.00
#
_symmetry.space_group_name_H-M   'P 1'
#
loop_
_entity.id
_entity.type
_entity.pdbx_description
1 polymer ?
#
loop_
_entity_poly.entity_id
_entity_poly.type
_entity_poly.pdbx_seq_one_letter_code
_entity_poly.pdbx_strand_id
1 'polypeptide(L)'
;MPTATFAPDRSQRRCLAANDADVTLLIGPPVVTDKKLELYDKFHAAQAERVGWPFHGPKGAADYAESFVDNPFPIQEWCYYLGPKLVGVGYVDRLAAGLSLIYFFHDPDERKRGLGTYNVLSAIRVAAEWHLPHVYLGYFVAGCRSLEYKGRFRPNDALAPDGTWNPHAG
;
A
#
# COMPACT_ATOMS: atom_id res chain seq x y z
N MET A 1 -0.53 -12.69 5.57
CA MET A 1 -1.00 -13.35 4.35
C MET A 1 0.16 -14.11 3.74
N PRO A 2 0.05 -15.42 3.51
CA PRO A 2 1.09 -16.24 2.89
C PRO A 2 1.17 -15.98 1.38
N THR A 3 2.40 -15.86 0.85
CA THR A 3 2.61 -15.60 -0.58
C THR A 3 2.45 -16.84 -1.45
N ALA A 4 2.88 -18.01 -0.95
CA ALA A 4 2.89 -19.26 -1.70
C ALA A 4 1.50 -19.80 -2.08
N THR A 5 0.47 -19.49 -1.31
CA THR A 5 -0.90 -19.98 -1.50
C THR A 5 -1.87 -18.92 -1.99
N PHE A 6 -1.40 -17.67 -2.18
CA PHE A 6 -2.25 -16.60 -2.68
C PHE A 6 -2.62 -16.83 -4.15
N ALA A 7 -3.90 -16.70 -4.45
CA ALA A 7 -4.41 -16.67 -5.81
C ALA A 7 -5.36 -15.49 -5.98
N PRO A 8 -5.11 -14.59 -6.94
CA PRO A 8 -5.96 -13.42 -7.13
C PRO A 8 -7.37 -13.82 -7.59
N ASP A 9 -8.39 -13.22 -7.00
CA ASP A 9 -9.77 -13.35 -7.41
C ASP A 9 -10.04 -12.65 -8.77
N ARG A 10 -11.29 -12.73 -9.27
CA ARG A 10 -11.66 -12.13 -10.55
C ARG A 10 -11.46 -10.61 -10.57
N SER A 11 -11.74 -9.92 -9.47
CA SER A 11 -11.61 -8.46 -9.39
C SER A 11 -10.14 -8.03 -9.29
N GLN A 12 -9.35 -8.80 -8.55
CA GLN A 12 -7.90 -8.61 -8.43
C GLN A 12 -7.18 -8.88 -9.76
N ARG A 13 -7.56 -9.91 -10.51
CA ARG A 13 -7.04 -10.14 -11.88
C ARG A 13 -7.37 -9.00 -12.83
N ARG A 14 -8.57 -8.41 -12.74
CA ARG A 14 -8.91 -7.22 -13.54
C ARG A 14 -8.07 -6.01 -13.13
N CYS A 15 -7.80 -5.84 -11.83
CA CYS A 15 -6.92 -4.78 -11.35
C CYS A 15 -5.49 -4.94 -11.88
N LEU A 16 -4.94 -6.18 -11.85
CA LEU A 16 -3.63 -6.47 -12.46
C LEU A 16 -3.64 -6.13 -13.95
N ALA A 17 -4.59 -6.65 -14.72
CA ALA A 17 -4.67 -6.40 -16.17
C ALA A 17 -4.81 -4.91 -16.52
N ALA A 18 -5.47 -4.11 -15.68
CA ALA A 18 -5.64 -2.68 -15.91
C ALA A 18 -4.37 -1.85 -15.63
N ASN A 19 -3.40 -2.40 -14.91
CA ASN A 19 -2.21 -1.68 -14.47
C ASN A 19 -0.91 -2.28 -15.02
N ASP A 20 -0.80 -3.60 -15.18
CA ASP A 20 0.45 -4.25 -15.60
C ASP A 20 0.92 -3.81 -17.01
N ALA A 21 0.02 -3.28 -17.84
CA ALA A 21 0.35 -2.84 -19.19
C ALA A 21 1.11 -1.50 -19.25
N ASP A 22 0.87 -0.61 -18.27
CA ASP A 22 1.31 0.78 -18.38
C ASP A 22 1.81 1.41 -17.06
N VAL A 23 1.63 0.73 -15.91
CA VAL A 23 2.16 1.19 -14.63
C VAL A 23 3.52 0.55 -14.36
N THR A 24 4.51 1.40 -14.13
CA THR A 24 5.86 0.97 -13.71
C THR A 24 6.03 1.17 -12.22
N LEU A 25 6.53 0.14 -11.52
CA LEU A 25 6.92 0.19 -10.11
C LEU A 25 8.43 0.38 -10.00
N LEU A 26 8.86 1.43 -9.30
CA LEU A 26 10.25 1.64 -8.89
C LEU A 26 10.36 1.51 -7.37
N ILE A 27 11.30 0.69 -6.91
CA ILE A 27 11.58 0.45 -5.49
C ILE A 27 12.95 1.03 -5.15
N GLY A 28 13.03 1.84 -4.11
CA GLY A 28 14.28 2.48 -3.69
C GLY A 28 14.23 3.00 -2.25
N PRO A 29 15.28 3.70 -1.82
CA PRO A 29 15.26 4.40 -0.54
C PRO A 29 14.25 5.55 -0.58
N PRO A 30 13.60 5.88 0.57
CA PRO A 30 12.68 7.00 0.63
C PRO A 30 13.40 8.32 0.48
N VAL A 31 12.81 9.24 -0.28
CA VAL A 31 13.29 10.60 -0.47
C VAL A 31 12.13 11.59 -0.55
N VAL A 32 12.32 12.80 -0.02
CA VAL A 32 11.36 13.91 -0.16
C VAL A 32 11.48 14.51 -1.56
N THR A 33 10.36 14.71 -2.23
CA THR A 33 10.30 15.50 -3.49
C THR A 33 8.98 16.27 -3.57
N ASP A 34 8.99 17.41 -4.28
CA ASP A 34 7.79 18.23 -4.45
C ASP A 34 6.64 17.43 -5.05
N LYS A 35 6.89 16.57 -6.04
CA LYS A 35 5.86 15.71 -6.66
C LYS A 35 5.20 14.77 -5.67
N LYS A 36 5.92 14.29 -4.66
CA LYS A 36 5.35 13.42 -3.63
C LYS A 36 4.55 14.20 -2.61
N LEU A 37 5.00 15.40 -2.23
CA LEU A 37 4.24 16.31 -1.37
C LEU A 37 2.91 16.69 -2.04
N GLU A 38 2.96 17.13 -3.30
CA GLU A 38 1.77 17.45 -4.09
C GLU A 38 0.79 16.27 -4.18
N LEU A 39 1.31 15.06 -4.46
CA LEU A 39 0.49 13.86 -4.54
C LEU A 39 -0.12 13.48 -3.18
N TYR A 40 0.66 13.62 -2.11
CA TYR A 40 0.21 13.36 -0.74
C TYR A 40 -0.96 14.29 -0.38
N ASP A 41 -0.78 15.59 -0.59
CA ASP A 41 -1.78 16.60 -0.28
C ASP A 41 -3.06 16.42 -1.12
N LYS A 42 -2.89 16.15 -2.42
CA LYS A 42 -4.01 15.87 -3.33
C LYS A 42 -4.81 14.64 -2.85
N PHE A 43 -4.14 13.58 -2.45
CA PHE A 43 -4.78 12.37 -1.92
C PHE A 43 -5.57 12.67 -0.65
N HIS A 44 -4.97 13.37 0.33
CA HIS A 44 -5.60 13.64 1.62
C HIS A 44 -6.78 14.63 1.49
N ALA A 45 -6.66 15.64 0.65
CA ALA A 45 -7.76 16.54 0.33
C ALA A 45 -8.96 15.78 -0.25
N ALA A 46 -8.70 14.88 -1.22
CA ALA A 46 -9.75 14.04 -1.80
C ALA A 46 -10.35 13.04 -0.79
N GLN A 47 -9.57 12.52 0.15
CA GLN A 47 -10.08 11.64 1.22
C GLN A 47 -10.90 12.41 2.25
N ALA A 48 -10.49 13.65 2.59
CA ALA A 48 -11.27 14.51 3.48
C ALA A 48 -12.66 14.81 2.88
N GLU A 49 -12.71 15.19 1.61
CA GLU A 49 -13.95 15.47 0.91
C GLU A 49 -14.85 14.23 0.77
N ARG A 50 -14.26 13.08 0.43
CA ARG A 50 -15.02 11.89 0.07
C ARG A 50 -15.50 11.05 1.25
N VAL A 51 -14.70 10.94 2.30
CA VAL A 51 -14.94 10.04 3.44
C VAL A 51 -14.74 10.70 4.81
N GLY A 52 -14.54 12.02 4.83
CA GLY A 52 -14.46 12.78 6.08
C GLY A 52 -13.18 12.60 6.87
N TRP A 53 -12.06 12.28 6.22
CA TRP A 53 -10.79 12.25 6.92
C TRP A 53 -10.39 13.63 7.42
N PRO A 54 -9.72 13.73 8.59
CA PRO A 54 -9.14 15.00 9.02
C PRO A 54 -8.15 15.50 7.97
N PHE A 55 -8.25 16.77 7.60
CA PHE A 55 -7.30 17.44 6.73
C PHE A 55 -6.75 18.69 7.41
N HIS A 56 -5.46 18.68 7.67
CA HIS A 56 -4.80 19.73 8.45
C HIS A 56 -4.00 20.72 7.57
N GLY A 57 -4.30 20.76 6.28
CA GLY A 57 -3.58 21.56 5.29
C GLY A 57 -2.43 20.80 4.64
N PRO A 58 -1.65 21.48 3.76
CA PRO A 58 -0.53 20.89 3.07
C PRO A 58 0.57 20.39 4.04
N LYS A 59 1.16 19.23 3.72
CA LYS A 59 2.23 18.64 4.53
C LYS A 59 3.57 19.27 4.15
N GLY A 60 4.26 19.82 5.14
CA GLY A 60 5.61 20.36 4.98
C GLY A 60 6.63 19.25 4.66
N ALA A 61 7.72 19.64 3.97
CA ALA A 61 8.80 18.71 3.63
C ALA A 61 9.45 18.06 4.86
N ALA A 62 9.61 18.84 5.96
CA ALA A 62 10.16 18.33 7.22
C ALA A 62 9.22 17.29 7.87
N ASP A 63 7.92 17.59 7.96
CA ASP A 63 6.93 16.66 8.52
C ASP A 63 6.79 15.39 7.68
N TYR A 64 6.96 15.53 6.38
CA TYR A 64 6.97 14.38 5.46
C TYR A 64 8.22 13.51 5.70
N ALA A 65 9.40 14.15 5.82
CA ALA A 65 10.65 13.46 6.10
C ALA A 65 10.56 12.69 7.42
N GLU A 66 10.12 13.33 8.49
CA GLU A 66 9.90 12.70 9.81
C GLU A 66 8.94 11.51 9.73
N SER A 67 7.88 11.62 8.91
CA SER A 67 6.88 10.56 8.82
C SER A 67 7.33 9.33 8.01
N PHE A 68 8.17 9.53 6.97
CA PHE A 68 8.41 8.50 5.96
C PHE A 68 9.88 8.29 5.58
N VAL A 69 10.77 9.24 5.86
CA VAL A 69 12.17 9.18 5.42
C VAL A 69 13.11 8.95 6.59
N ASP A 70 12.95 9.72 7.66
CA ASP A 70 13.82 9.69 8.85
C ASP A 70 13.44 8.52 9.77
N ASN A 71 13.50 7.30 9.23
CA ASN A 71 13.12 6.09 9.96
C ASN A 71 14.38 5.35 10.44
N PRO A 72 14.46 4.93 11.72
CA PRO A 72 15.59 4.14 12.23
C PRO A 72 15.67 2.73 11.63
N PHE A 73 14.59 2.26 10.99
CA PHE A 73 14.54 0.98 10.30
C PHE A 73 14.64 1.17 8.79
N PRO A 74 15.26 0.21 8.05
CA PRO A 74 15.35 0.28 6.61
C PRO A 74 13.96 0.14 5.97
N ILE A 75 13.36 1.27 5.62
CA ILE A 75 12.11 1.35 4.89
C ILE A 75 12.39 1.49 3.39
N GLN A 76 11.56 0.87 2.58
CA GLN A 76 11.58 1.03 1.12
C GLN A 76 10.45 1.96 0.68
N GLU A 77 10.74 2.78 -0.30
CA GLU A 77 9.74 3.58 -1.01
C GLU A 77 9.41 2.92 -2.35
N TRP A 78 8.14 2.77 -2.61
CA TRP A 78 7.58 2.16 -3.80
C TRP A 78 6.83 3.20 -4.60
N CYS A 79 7.43 3.67 -5.70
CA CYS A 79 6.86 4.69 -6.58
C CYS A 79 6.21 4.04 -7.80
N TYR A 80 4.94 4.33 -8.02
CA TYR A 80 4.16 3.87 -9.17
C TYR A 80 4.04 5.00 -10.19
N TYR A 81 4.45 4.71 -11.41
CA TYR A 81 4.45 5.68 -12.52
C TYR A 81 3.55 5.23 -13.66
N LEU A 82 2.80 6.17 -14.22
CA LEU A 82 2.06 6.04 -15.47
C LEU A 82 2.76 6.91 -16.54
N GLY A 83 3.63 6.30 -17.34
CA GLY A 83 4.60 7.06 -18.11
C GLY A 83 5.47 7.94 -17.19
N PRO A 84 5.54 9.28 -17.41
CA PRO A 84 6.32 10.19 -16.56
C PRO A 84 5.57 10.65 -15.29
N LYS A 85 4.28 10.31 -15.15
CA LYS A 85 3.42 10.79 -14.06
C LYS A 85 3.54 9.87 -12.85
N LEU A 86 3.92 10.41 -11.69
CA LEU A 86 3.84 9.71 -10.41
C LEU A 86 2.36 9.59 -10.02
N VAL A 87 1.87 8.35 -9.85
CA VAL A 87 0.46 8.06 -9.55
C VAL A 87 0.22 7.35 -8.23
N GLY A 88 1.28 6.88 -7.57
CA GLY A 88 1.18 6.26 -6.25
C GLY A 88 2.53 6.18 -5.56
N VAL A 89 2.51 6.26 -4.23
CA VAL A 89 3.70 6.07 -3.38
C VAL A 89 3.31 5.16 -2.22
N GLY A 90 4.10 4.11 -2.01
CA GLY A 90 3.99 3.18 -0.90
C GLY A 90 5.25 3.18 -0.04
N TYR A 91 5.07 2.96 1.25
CA TYR A 91 6.15 2.73 2.20
C TYR A 91 6.04 1.32 2.73
N VAL A 92 7.14 0.58 2.64
CA VAL A 92 7.17 -0.86 2.89
C VAL A 92 8.41 -1.22 3.70
N ASP A 93 8.22 -1.85 4.85
CA ASP A 93 9.32 -2.45 5.60
C ASP A 93 9.66 -3.83 5.04
N ARG A 94 10.94 -4.05 4.80
CA ARG A 94 11.46 -5.37 4.48
C ARG A 94 11.90 -6.09 5.75
N LEU A 95 11.12 -7.09 6.15
CA LEU A 95 11.38 -7.92 7.31
C LEU A 95 12.02 -9.26 6.89
N ALA A 96 12.61 -9.96 7.84
CA ALA A 96 13.19 -11.29 7.60
C ALA A 96 12.17 -12.31 7.05
N ALA A 97 10.90 -12.20 7.48
CA ALA A 97 9.83 -13.13 7.10
C ALA A 97 8.78 -12.52 6.15
N GLY A 98 9.00 -11.34 5.59
CA GLY A 98 8.01 -10.77 4.69
C GLY A 98 8.13 -9.26 4.44
N LEU A 99 7.15 -8.73 3.73
CA LEU A 99 6.98 -7.30 3.53
C LEU A 99 5.86 -6.78 4.41
N SER A 100 6.07 -5.64 5.07
CA SER A 100 5.04 -4.97 5.85
C SER A 100 4.63 -3.68 5.16
N LEU A 101 3.36 -3.58 4.76
CA LEU A 101 2.81 -2.41 4.10
C LEU A 101 2.45 -1.35 5.14
N ILE A 102 3.23 -0.28 5.21
CA ILE A 102 3.10 0.76 6.23
C ILE A 102 2.09 1.82 5.81
N TYR A 103 2.29 2.40 4.63
CA TYR A 103 1.43 3.45 4.13
C TYR A 103 1.35 3.45 2.61
N PHE A 104 0.23 3.92 2.05
CA PHE A 104 0.05 4.08 0.61
C PHE A 104 -0.89 5.23 0.30
N PHE A 105 -0.48 6.12 -0.59
CA PHE A 105 -1.31 7.16 -1.16
C PHE A 105 -1.17 7.20 -2.68
N HIS A 106 -2.20 7.68 -3.37
CA HIS A 106 -2.23 7.63 -4.82
C HIS A 106 -3.03 8.79 -5.42
N ASP A 107 -2.85 9.03 -6.71
CA ASP A 107 -3.60 10.04 -7.44
C ASP A 107 -5.10 9.70 -7.44
N PRO A 108 -5.96 10.55 -6.84
CA PRO A 108 -7.39 10.32 -6.83
C PRO A 108 -8.03 10.37 -8.23
N ASP A 109 -7.40 11.01 -9.22
CA ASP A 109 -7.88 11.04 -10.60
C ASP A 109 -7.75 9.65 -11.27
N GLU A 110 -6.79 8.82 -10.79
CA GLU A 110 -6.57 7.46 -11.25
C GLU A 110 -7.37 6.40 -10.45
N ARG A 111 -8.38 6.82 -9.72
CA ARG A 111 -9.19 5.96 -8.83
C ARG A 111 -9.74 4.71 -9.49
N LYS A 112 -10.12 4.79 -10.78
CA LYS A 112 -10.69 3.66 -11.53
C LYS A 112 -9.71 2.51 -11.70
N ARG A 113 -8.41 2.76 -11.58
CA ARG A 113 -7.35 1.76 -11.66
C ARG A 113 -7.23 0.87 -10.43
N GLY A 114 -7.78 1.32 -9.27
CA GLY A 114 -7.69 0.56 -8.03
C GLY A 114 -6.27 0.44 -7.50
N LEU A 115 -5.48 1.53 -7.55
CA LEU A 115 -4.05 1.53 -7.19
C LEU A 115 -3.77 1.02 -5.78
N GLY A 116 -4.68 1.22 -4.81
CA GLY A 116 -4.52 0.63 -3.47
C GLY A 116 -4.55 -0.91 -3.49
N THR A 117 -5.45 -1.50 -4.29
CA THR A 117 -5.46 -2.96 -4.51
C THR A 117 -4.23 -3.41 -5.29
N TYR A 118 -3.83 -2.64 -6.31
CA TYR A 118 -2.64 -2.92 -7.10
C TYR A 118 -1.36 -2.90 -6.29
N ASN A 119 -1.22 -1.96 -5.33
CA ASN A 119 -0.08 -1.92 -4.40
C ASN A 119 0.04 -3.22 -3.58
N VAL A 120 -1.07 -3.73 -3.04
CA VAL A 120 -1.06 -5.00 -2.30
C VAL A 120 -0.68 -6.17 -3.22
N LEU A 121 -1.25 -6.24 -4.42
CA LEU A 121 -0.93 -7.29 -5.40
C LEU A 121 0.53 -7.24 -5.85
N SER A 122 1.07 -6.04 -6.03
CA SER A 122 2.50 -5.83 -6.32
C SER A 122 3.39 -6.31 -5.17
N ALA A 123 3.00 -6.01 -3.92
CA ALA A 123 3.74 -6.49 -2.75
C ALA A 123 3.75 -8.02 -2.65
N ILE A 124 2.65 -8.68 -3.00
CA ILE A 124 2.58 -10.15 -3.03
C ILE A 124 3.54 -10.71 -4.09
N ARG A 125 3.56 -10.12 -5.30
CA ARG A 125 4.48 -10.54 -6.38
C ARG A 125 5.93 -10.34 -5.99
N VAL A 126 6.29 -9.16 -5.51
CA VAL A 126 7.66 -8.83 -5.09
C VAL A 126 8.10 -9.73 -3.92
N ALA A 127 7.23 -9.97 -2.94
CA ALA A 127 7.56 -10.88 -1.84
C ALA A 127 7.81 -12.31 -2.35
N ALA A 128 6.99 -12.80 -3.28
CA ALA A 128 7.19 -14.12 -3.89
C ALA A 128 8.50 -14.20 -4.70
N GLU A 129 8.83 -13.18 -5.49
CA GLU A 129 10.10 -13.07 -6.24
C GLU A 129 11.32 -13.04 -5.31
N TRP A 130 11.18 -12.40 -4.14
CA TRP A 130 12.24 -12.33 -3.12
C TRP A 130 12.23 -13.54 -2.16
N HIS A 131 11.41 -14.55 -2.43
CA HIS A 131 11.25 -15.74 -1.58
C HIS A 131 10.85 -15.42 -0.14
N LEU A 132 10.13 -14.32 0.07
CA LEU A 132 9.59 -13.93 1.36
C LEU A 132 8.21 -14.59 1.57
N PRO A 133 8.02 -15.34 2.67
CA PRO A 133 6.81 -16.16 2.85
C PRO A 133 5.55 -15.34 3.13
N HIS A 134 5.66 -14.07 3.57
CA HIS A 134 4.49 -13.32 4.03
C HIS A 134 4.44 -11.88 3.51
N VAL A 135 3.21 -11.36 3.39
CA VAL A 135 2.92 -9.92 3.30
C VAL A 135 2.00 -9.55 4.46
N TYR A 136 2.42 -8.55 5.25
CA TYR A 136 1.65 -8.00 6.37
C TYR A 136 0.91 -6.76 5.89
N LEU A 137 -0.43 -6.79 5.96
CA LEU A 137 -1.29 -5.72 5.45
C LEU A 137 -1.62 -4.66 6.50
N GLY A 138 -1.14 -4.83 7.73
CA GLY A 138 -1.48 -3.97 8.87
C GLY A 138 -2.88 -4.26 9.43
N TYR A 139 -3.46 -3.28 10.11
CA TYR A 139 -4.72 -3.45 10.83
C TYR A 139 -5.90 -3.78 9.91
N PHE A 140 -6.74 -4.71 10.39
CA PHE A 140 -8.08 -4.95 9.87
C PHE A 140 -9.11 -4.43 10.90
N VAL A 141 -10.10 -3.68 10.42
CA VAL A 141 -11.20 -3.19 11.26
C VAL A 141 -12.51 -3.40 10.49
N ALA A 142 -13.36 -4.27 11.00
CA ALA A 142 -14.67 -4.54 10.41
C ALA A 142 -15.53 -3.26 10.38
N GLY A 143 -16.23 -3.02 9.28
CA GLY A 143 -17.03 -1.81 9.08
C GLY A 143 -16.23 -0.54 8.73
N CYS A 144 -14.90 -0.57 8.83
CA CYS A 144 -14.05 0.54 8.39
C CYS A 144 -13.62 0.33 6.94
N ARG A 145 -14.26 1.03 5.99
CA ARG A 145 -14.03 0.86 4.54
C ARG A 145 -12.56 0.98 4.12
N SER A 146 -11.78 1.82 4.78
CA SER A 146 -10.37 2.04 4.49
C SER A 146 -9.46 0.90 4.97
N LEU A 147 -9.94 0.01 5.84
CA LEU A 147 -9.18 -1.10 6.41
C LEU A 147 -9.78 -2.46 6.09
N GLU A 148 -11.10 -2.54 5.95
CA GLU A 148 -11.84 -3.78 5.72
C GLU A 148 -11.49 -4.47 4.39
N TYR A 149 -11.13 -3.71 3.35
CA TYR A 149 -10.76 -4.27 2.04
C TYR A 149 -9.58 -5.26 2.11
N LYS A 150 -8.75 -5.16 3.15
CA LYS A 150 -7.61 -6.05 3.39
C LYS A 150 -8.02 -7.51 3.58
N GLY A 151 -9.20 -7.76 4.15
CA GLY A 151 -9.77 -9.10 4.30
C GLY A 151 -10.09 -9.82 2.98
N ARG A 152 -10.07 -9.11 1.83
CA ARG A 152 -10.31 -9.70 0.50
C ARG A 152 -9.09 -10.40 -0.11
N PHE A 153 -7.91 -10.20 0.45
CA PHE A 153 -6.68 -10.87 -0.02
C PHE A 153 -6.54 -12.20 0.71
N ARG A 154 -7.04 -13.28 0.09
CA ARG A 154 -7.13 -14.61 0.71
C ARG A 154 -6.19 -15.63 0.05
N PRO A 155 -5.69 -16.62 0.84
CA PRO A 155 -5.89 -16.79 2.28
C PRO A 155 -5.16 -15.72 3.09
N ASN A 156 -5.72 -15.33 4.24
CA ASN A 156 -5.04 -14.46 5.19
C ASN A 156 -5.32 -14.88 6.63
N ASP A 157 -4.45 -14.46 7.52
CA ASP A 157 -4.53 -14.72 8.94
C ASP A 157 -4.63 -13.38 9.69
N ALA A 158 -5.32 -13.38 10.81
CA ALA A 158 -5.39 -12.27 11.75
C ALA A 158 -4.61 -12.62 13.01
N LEU A 159 -3.82 -11.65 13.50
CA LEU A 159 -3.13 -11.77 14.78
C LEU A 159 -4.14 -11.54 15.91
N ALA A 160 -4.30 -12.54 16.76
CA ALA A 160 -5.14 -12.46 17.96
C ALA A 160 -4.40 -11.74 19.12
N PRO A 161 -5.12 -11.24 20.14
CA PRO A 161 -4.50 -10.57 21.29
C PRO A 161 -3.51 -11.41 22.08
N ASP A 162 -3.63 -12.74 22.00
CA ASP A 162 -2.71 -13.70 22.64
C ASP A 162 -1.43 -13.95 21.82
N GLY A 163 -1.27 -13.27 20.68
CA GLY A 163 -0.11 -13.41 19.80
C GLY A 163 -0.21 -14.57 18.80
N THR A 164 -1.32 -15.29 18.76
CA THR A 164 -1.52 -16.37 17.77
C THR A 164 -2.06 -15.85 16.44
N TRP A 165 -1.62 -16.47 15.34
CA TRP A 165 -2.16 -16.21 14.01
C TRP A 165 -3.27 -17.20 13.69
N ASN A 166 -4.46 -16.68 13.41
CA ASN A 166 -5.64 -17.49 13.09
C ASN A 166 -6.17 -17.16 11.69
N PRO A 167 -6.64 -18.17 10.93
CA PRO A 167 -7.29 -17.92 9.65
C PRO A 167 -8.40 -16.88 9.78
N HIS A 168 -8.36 -15.85 8.95
CA HIS A 168 -9.37 -14.79 8.97
C HIS A 168 -10.60 -15.24 8.17
N ALA A 169 -11.71 -15.41 8.86
CA ALA A 169 -12.98 -15.90 8.29
C ALA A 169 -13.80 -14.81 7.58
N GLY A 170 -13.29 -13.58 7.43
CA GLY A 170 -13.88 -12.35 6.92
C GLY A 170 -15.08 -12.37 6.04
#